data_5f3bd236c1156c6494bd25464a23a873
#
_entry.id   5f3bd236c1156c6494bd25464a23a873
#
_cell.length_a   1.000
_cell.length_b   1.000
_cell.length_c   1.000
_cell.angle_alpha   90.00
_cell.angle_beta   90.00
_cell.angle_gamma   90.00
#
_symmetry.space_group_name_H-M   'P 1'
#
loop_
_entity.id
_entity.type
_entity.pdbx_description
1 polymer ?
#
loop_
_entity_poly.entity_id
_entity_poly.type
_entity_poly.pdbx_seq_one_letter_code
_entity_poly.pdbx_strand_id
1 'polypeptide(L)'
;MNLLFAILLFIVWLCVIGMDVQTAAGEIVHVNLNPLQAIQFGFMYIGAVVQAVAGLFNPATAAQTVSDSASIIGIAAMSKDFFEAGLVSILQFFAMISVSLGVMNLLPIPPLDGGRLVVEVFQKLTRKVVSTRALNYLSAAGMLLFLGFFLVMANQDIQRYVFGNWG
;
A
#
# COMPACT_ATOMS: atom_id res chain seq x y z
N MET A 1 11.35 6.51 8.87
CA MET A 1 12.05 5.33 9.42
C MET A 1 11.33 4.02 9.15
N ASN A 2 10.00 3.95 9.22
CA ASN A 2 9.22 2.71 9.03
C ASN A 2 9.35 2.06 7.63
N LEU A 3 9.45 2.85 6.56
CA LEU A 3 9.55 2.31 5.20
C LEU A 3 10.84 1.52 4.97
N LEU A 4 11.99 2.06 5.38
CA LEU A 4 13.27 1.34 5.25
C LEU A 4 13.27 0.04 6.03
N PHE A 5 12.68 0.07 7.23
CA PHE A 5 12.55 -1.13 8.05
C PHE A 5 11.60 -2.15 7.42
N ALA A 6 10.47 -1.71 6.88
CA ALA A 6 9.52 -2.58 6.18
C ALA A 6 10.14 -3.22 4.92
N ILE A 7 10.88 -2.44 4.12
CA ILE A 7 11.61 -2.95 2.95
C ILE A 7 12.67 -3.97 3.36
N LEU A 8 13.44 -3.67 4.41
CA LEU A 8 14.47 -4.58 4.92
C LEU A 8 13.85 -5.90 5.41
N LEU A 9 12.79 -5.82 6.18
CA LEU A 9 12.05 -7.01 6.63
C LEU A 9 11.50 -7.81 5.46
N PHE A 10 10.95 -7.14 4.45
CA PHE A 10 10.41 -7.79 3.26
C PHE A 10 11.48 -8.52 2.46
N ILE A 11 12.65 -7.89 2.26
CA ILE A 11 13.78 -8.51 1.57
C ILE A 11 14.33 -9.69 2.38
N VAL A 12 14.54 -9.52 3.69
CA VAL A 12 15.01 -10.60 4.56
C VAL A 12 14.02 -11.76 4.54
N TRP A 13 12.73 -11.45 4.61
CA TRP A 13 11.67 -12.46 4.52
C TRP A 13 11.74 -13.24 3.20
N LEU A 14 11.84 -12.54 2.05
CA LEU A 14 11.95 -13.18 0.72
C LEU A 14 13.22 -14.06 0.60
N CYS A 15 14.33 -13.66 1.24
CA CYS A 15 15.58 -14.43 1.20
C CYS A 15 15.55 -15.67 2.09
N VAL A 16 14.90 -15.59 3.27
CA VAL A 16 14.95 -16.64 4.29
C VAL A 16 13.81 -17.64 4.12
N ILE A 17 12.64 -17.14 3.81
CA ILE A 17 11.41 -17.96 3.78
C ILE A 17 11.02 -18.30 2.33
N GLY A 18 11.37 -17.44 1.36
CA GLY A 18 10.93 -17.58 -0.02
C GLY A 18 9.51 -17.04 -0.23
N MET A 19 8.91 -17.37 -1.36
CA MET A 19 7.53 -17.00 -1.68
C MET A 19 6.80 -18.14 -2.38
N ASP A 20 5.51 -18.22 -2.15
CA ASP A 20 4.63 -19.10 -2.87
C ASP A 20 4.13 -18.41 -4.14
N VAL A 21 4.42 -19.01 -5.29
CA VAL A 21 4.03 -18.51 -6.60
C VAL A 21 3.05 -19.50 -7.23
N GLN A 22 1.90 -18.99 -7.66
CA GLN A 22 0.97 -19.79 -8.43
C GLN A 22 1.43 -19.87 -9.88
N THR A 23 1.68 -21.08 -10.36
CA THR A 23 2.05 -21.31 -11.76
C THR A 23 0.84 -21.14 -12.69
N ALA A 24 1.09 -20.97 -13.99
CA ALA A 24 0.02 -20.92 -14.99
C ALA A 24 -0.88 -22.18 -15.02
N ALA A 25 -0.42 -23.29 -14.44
CA ALA A 25 -1.19 -24.52 -14.27
C ALA A 25 -2.04 -24.54 -12.99
N GLY A 26 -1.99 -23.48 -12.16
CA GLY A 26 -2.74 -23.37 -10.90
C GLY A 26 -2.04 -24.06 -9.70
N GLU A 27 -0.85 -24.58 -9.88
CA GLU A 27 -0.07 -25.18 -8.79
C GLU A 27 0.65 -24.10 -7.97
N ILE A 28 0.63 -24.24 -6.65
CA ILE A 28 1.41 -23.39 -5.75
C ILE A 28 2.79 -24.01 -5.60
N VAL A 29 3.81 -23.30 -6.10
CA VAL A 29 5.20 -23.71 -5.99
C VAL A 29 5.93 -22.76 -5.05
N HIS A 30 6.58 -23.32 -4.05
CA HIS A 30 7.44 -22.58 -3.15
C HIS A 30 8.78 -22.28 -3.82
N VAL A 31 9.12 -20.99 -3.97
CA VAL A 31 10.35 -20.54 -4.61
C VAL A 31 11.23 -19.85 -3.58
N ASN A 32 12.41 -20.39 -3.36
CA ASN A 32 13.46 -19.73 -2.59
C ASN A 32 14.21 -18.73 -3.49
N LEU A 33 14.13 -17.47 -3.17
CA LEU A 33 14.79 -16.40 -3.89
C LEU A 33 16.22 -16.22 -3.36
N ASN A 34 17.18 -16.11 -4.28
CA ASN A 34 18.49 -15.65 -3.88
C ASN A 34 18.44 -14.14 -3.50
N PRO A 35 19.41 -13.60 -2.72
CA PRO A 35 19.36 -12.22 -2.24
C PRO A 35 19.18 -11.18 -3.35
N LEU A 36 19.77 -11.39 -4.52
CA LEU A 36 19.65 -10.48 -5.66
C LEU A 36 18.22 -10.49 -6.24
N GLN A 37 17.63 -11.67 -6.39
CA GLN A 37 16.24 -11.81 -6.84
C GLN A 37 15.24 -11.24 -5.83
N ALA A 38 15.49 -11.44 -4.52
CA ALA A 38 14.66 -10.86 -3.47
C ALA A 38 14.68 -9.32 -3.50
N ILE A 39 15.85 -8.72 -3.70
CA ILE A 39 16.00 -7.28 -3.86
C ILE A 39 15.25 -6.79 -5.10
N GLN A 40 15.43 -7.44 -6.24
CA GLN A 40 14.74 -7.09 -7.49
C GLN A 40 13.21 -7.18 -7.32
N PHE A 41 12.73 -8.25 -6.72
CA PHE A 41 11.30 -8.45 -6.48
C PHE A 41 10.74 -7.39 -5.52
N GLY A 42 11.49 -7.05 -4.46
CA GLY A 42 11.12 -5.99 -3.53
C GLY A 42 10.98 -4.63 -4.22
N PHE A 43 11.93 -4.26 -5.07
CA PHE A 43 11.84 -3.01 -5.85
C PHE A 43 10.69 -3.05 -6.86
N MET A 44 10.45 -4.18 -7.51
CA MET A 44 9.33 -4.35 -8.44
C MET A 44 7.99 -4.21 -7.70
N TYR A 45 7.85 -4.80 -6.52
CA TYR A 45 6.65 -4.68 -5.70
C TYR A 45 6.41 -3.23 -5.24
N ILE A 46 7.46 -2.52 -4.78
CA ILE A 46 7.36 -1.10 -4.44
C ILE A 46 6.94 -0.28 -5.65
N GLY A 47 7.54 -0.55 -6.82
CA GLY A 47 7.18 0.08 -8.09
C GLY A 47 5.70 -0.13 -8.45
N ALA A 48 5.18 -1.34 -8.27
CA ALA A 48 3.77 -1.66 -8.50
C ALA A 48 2.85 -0.89 -7.55
N VAL A 49 3.20 -0.79 -6.26
CA VAL A 49 2.43 0.00 -5.28
C VAL A 49 2.45 1.48 -5.63
N VAL A 50 3.62 2.03 -5.99
CA VAL A 50 3.74 3.43 -6.44
C VAL A 50 2.91 3.68 -7.70
N GLN A 51 2.92 2.76 -8.65
CA GLN A 51 2.14 2.86 -9.87
C GLN A 51 0.63 2.79 -9.61
N ALA A 52 0.20 1.89 -8.71
CA ALA A 52 -1.19 1.82 -8.28
C ALA A 52 -1.64 3.13 -7.63
N VAL A 53 -0.82 3.70 -6.74
CA VAL A 53 -1.10 5.00 -6.12
C VAL A 53 -1.14 6.13 -7.15
N ALA A 54 -0.21 6.16 -8.11
CA ALA A 54 -0.21 7.14 -9.20
C ALA A 54 -1.45 7.00 -10.09
N GLY A 55 -1.94 5.78 -10.27
CA GLY A 55 -3.18 5.49 -11.01
C GLY A 55 -4.42 6.15 -10.42
N LEU A 56 -4.46 6.40 -9.11
CA LEU A 56 -5.55 7.12 -8.44
C LEU A 56 -5.67 8.58 -8.89
N PHE A 57 -4.56 9.20 -9.29
CA PHE A 57 -4.52 10.59 -9.76
C PHE A 57 -4.78 10.73 -11.27
N ASN A 58 -4.86 9.61 -12.00
CA ASN A 58 -5.16 9.61 -13.43
C ASN A 58 -6.65 9.32 -13.66
N PRO A 59 -7.44 10.26 -14.22
CA PRO A 59 -8.89 10.06 -14.41
C PRO A 59 -9.26 8.81 -15.25
N ALA A 60 -8.36 8.39 -16.14
CA ALA A 60 -8.60 7.21 -17.00
C ALA A 60 -8.45 5.88 -16.25
N THR A 61 -7.63 5.84 -15.21
CA THR A 61 -7.30 4.61 -14.46
C THR A 61 -7.83 4.62 -13.03
N ALA A 62 -8.24 5.77 -12.53
CA ALA A 62 -8.66 5.94 -11.13
C ALA A 62 -9.78 4.97 -10.73
N ALA A 63 -10.82 4.84 -11.56
CA ALA A 63 -11.94 3.93 -11.27
C ALA A 63 -11.48 2.47 -11.17
N GLN A 64 -10.63 2.03 -12.11
CA GLN A 64 -10.07 0.69 -12.11
C GLN A 64 -9.13 0.48 -10.91
N THR A 65 -8.26 1.45 -10.64
CA THR A 65 -7.34 1.37 -9.49
C THR A 65 -8.11 1.29 -8.16
N VAL A 66 -9.19 2.04 -8.01
CA VAL A 66 -10.07 1.94 -6.84
C VAL A 66 -10.72 0.57 -6.77
N SER A 67 -11.19 0.02 -7.91
CA SER A 67 -11.79 -1.30 -7.95
C SER A 67 -10.81 -2.43 -7.62
N ASP A 68 -9.54 -2.28 -7.98
CA ASP A 68 -8.48 -3.27 -7.73
C ASP A 68 -7.86 -3.13 -6.33
N SER A 69 -8.17 -2.03 -5.62
CA SER A 69 -7.68 -1.78 -4.27
C SER A 69 -8.60 -2.41 -3.22
N ALA A 70 -8.03 -2.84 -2.12
CA ALA A 70 -8.76 -3.37 -0.99
C ALA A 70 -8.82 -2.35 0.16
N SER A 71 -10.00 -2.18 0.75
CA SER A 71 -10.16 -1.46 2.02
C SER A 71 -9.76 -2.34 3.21
N ILE A 72 -9.92 -1.81 4.43
CA ILE A 72 -9.72 -2.61 5.65
C ILE A 72 -10.64 -3.85 5.65
N ILE A 73 -11.83 -3.77 5.07
CA ILE A 73 -12.77 -4.89 4.95
C ILE A 73 -12.23 -5.94 4.00
N GLY A 74 -11.74 -5.52 2.82
CA GLY A 74 -11.10 -6.40 1.85
C GLY A 74 -9.83 -7.06 2.41
N ILE A 75 -8.97 -6.28 3.09
CA ILE A 75 -7.79 -6.79 3.78
C ILE A 75 -8.17 -7.84 4.84
N ALA A 76 -9.22 -7.59 5.63
CA ALA A 76 -9.71 -8.54 6.63
C ALA A 76 -10.28 -9.80 5.98
N ALA A 77 -10.99 -9.68 4.86
CA ALA A 77 -11.50 -10.84 4.12
C ALA A 77 -10.36 -11.68 3.54
N MET A 78 -9.38 -11.05 2.88
CA MET A 78 -8.20 -11.72 2.33
C MET A 78 -7.33 -12.36 3.42
N SER A 79 -7.27 -11.77 4.62
CA SER A 79 -6.46 -12.29 5.71
C SER A 79 -6.78 -13.75 6.02
N LYS A 80 -8.04 -14.17 5.90
CA LYS A 80 -8.48 -15.54 6.13
C LYS A 80 -7.69 -16.54 5.28
N ASP A 81 -7.56 -16.26 3.98
CA ASP A 81 -6.86 -17.16 3.04
C ASP A 81 -5.37 -17.30 3.42
N PHE A 82 -4.74 -16.19 3.83
CA PHE A 82 -3.35 -16.20 4.29
C PHE A 82 -3.19 -16.94 5.62
N PHE A 83 -4.15 -16.83 6.55
CA PHE A 83 -4.14 -17.58 7.81
C PHE A 83 -4.33 -19.08 7.58
N GLU A 84 -5.19 -19.47 6.66
CA GLU A 84 -5.41 -20.88 6.28
C GLU A 84 -4.20 -21.48 5.56
N ALA A 85 -3.47 -20.68 4.77
CA ALA A 85 -2.26 -21.09 4.07
C ALA A 85 -1.02 -21.27 4.98
N GLY A 86 -1.07 -20.81 6.22
CA GLY A 86 -0.06 -21.05 7.24
C GLY A 86 0.86 -19.88 7.55
N LEU A 87 1.82 -20.13 8.47
CA LEU A 87 2.66 -19.05 9.05
C LEU A 87 3.47 -18.27 8.02
N VAL A 88 3.98 -18.92 6.99
CA VAL A 88 4.76 -18.26 5.92
C VAL A 88 3.91 -17.24 5.19
N SER A 89 2.69 -17.61 4.80
CA SER A 89 1.74 -16.74 4.10
C SER A 89 1.28 -15.58 5.00
N ILE A 90 1.10 -15.82 6.29
CA ILE A 90 0.78 -14.76 7.27
C ILE A 90 1.90 -13.71 7.31
N LEU A 91 3.17 -14.14 7.39
CA LEU A 91 4.31 -13.22 7.40
C LEU A 91 4.40 -12.43 6.08
N GLN A 92 4.15 -13.10 4.95
CA GLN A 92 4.05 -12.46 3.64
C GLN A 92 2.99 -11.36 3.62
N PHE A 93 1.81 -11.68 4.08
CA PHE A 93 0.69 -10.74 4.15
C PHE A 93 1.04 -9.49 4.97
N PHE A 94 1.60 -9.67 6.17
CA PHE A 94 2.03 -8.54 6.99
C PHE A 94 3.17 -7.73 6.35
N ALA A 95 4.11 -8.38 5.69
CA ALA A 95 5.19 -7.70 4.98
C ALA A 95 4.64 -6.84 3.82
N MET A 96 3.70 -7.37 3.02
CA MET A 96 3.05 -6.66 1.93
C MET A 96 2.27 -5.44 2.44
N ILE A 97 1.49 -5.59 3.52
CA ILE A 97 0.77 -4.47 4.15
C ILE A 97 1.75 -3.41 4.66
N SER A 98 2.84 -3.83 5.30
CA SER A 98 3.83 -2.90 5.84
C SER A 98 4.49 -2.07 4.75
N VAL A 99 4.85 -2.67 3.62
CA VAL A 99 5.40 -1.96 2.45
C VAL A 99 4.36 -1.01 1.86
N SER A 100 3.12 -1.47 1.68
CA SER A 100 2.03 -0.65 1.14
C SER A 100 1.76 0.58 2.02
N LEU A 101 1.66 0.41 3.34
CA LEU A 101 1.51 1.51 4.29
C LEU A 101 2.71 2.46 4.27
N GLY A 102 3.93 1.91 4.11
CA GLY A 102 5.15 2.70 3.99
C GLY A 102 5.13 3.59 2.75
N VAL A 103 4.75 3.05 1.60
CA VAL A 103 4.62 3.80 0.34
C VAL A 103 3.50 4.83 0.44
N MET A 104 2.34 4.46 0.99
CA MET A 104 1.22 5.40 1.20
C MET A 104 1.64 6.59 2.07
N ASN A 105 2.45 6.37 3.11
CA ASN A 105 2.95 7.46 3.96
C ASN A 105 3.91 8.41 3.25
N LEU A 106 4.51 8.03 2.12
CA LEU A 106 5.33 8.91 1.30
C LEU A 106 4.51 9.84 0.37
N LEU A 107 3.20 9.64 0.26
CA LEU A 107 2.37 10.52 -0.55
C LEU A 107 2.45 11.97 -0.08
N PRO A 108 2.53 12.93 -1.02
CA PRO A 108 2.58 14.36 -0.70
C PRO A 108 1.22 14.90 -0.23
N ILE A 109 0.52 14.16 0.60
CA ILE A 109 -0.80 14.49 1.11
C ILE A 109 -0.70 14.74 2.62
N PRO A 110 -0.96 15.92 3.12
CA PRO A 110 -1.16 16.14 4.55
C PRO A 110 -2.45 15.38 5.00
N PRO A 111 -2.44 14.59 6.01
CA PRO A 111 -1.60 14.51 7.21
C PRO A 111 -0.47 13.46 7.18
N LEU A 112 -0.15 12.87 6.03
CA LEU A 112 0.87 11.84 5.90
C LEU A 112 2.30 12.42 6.05
N ASP A 113 3.27 11.55 6.34
CA ASP A 113 4.68 11.96 6.52
C ASP A 113 5.25 12.61 5.25
N GLY A 114 4.89 12.11 4.06
CA GLY A 114 5.28 12.70 2.79
C GLY A 114 4.78 14.13 2.59
N GLY A 115 3.56 14.42 3.03
CA GLY A 115 3.01 15.77 3.00
C GLY A 115 3.77 16.73 3.92
N ARG A 116 4.17 16.28 5.09
CA ARG A 116 5.02 17.07 6.01
C ARG A 116 6.39 17.34 5.39
N LEU A 117 7.00 16.32 4.78
CA LEU A 117 8.28 16.45 4.08
C LEU A 117 8.21 17.51 2.97
N VAL A 118 7.16 17.47 2.15
CA VAL A 118 6.94 18.46 1.08
C VAL A 118 6.83 19.88 1.63
N VAL A 119 6.07 20.08 2.71
CA VAL A 119 5.94 21.38 3.37
C VAL A 119 7.29 21.84 3.92
N GLU A 120 8.06 20.97 4.53
CA GLU A 120 9.36 21.30 5.12
C GLU A 120 10.39 21.66 4.04
N VAL A 121 10.43 20.92 2.95
CA VAL A 121 11.25 21.22 1.76
C VAL A 121 10.83 22.57 1.16
N PHE A 122 9.53 22.81 1.00
CA PHE A 122 9.02 24.08 0.48
C PHE A 122 9.43 25.27 1.37
N GLN A 123 9.30 25.16 2.70
CA GLN A 123 9.72 26.21 3.64
C GLN A 123 11.23 26.47 3.55
N LYS A 124 12.03 25.41 3.43
CA LYS A 124 13.49 25.53 3.31
C LYS A 124 13.92 26.19 2.00
N LEU A 125 13.27 25.86 0.88
CA LEU A 125 13.57 26.42 -0.42
C LEU A 125 13.11 27.88 -0.57
N THR A 126 11.89 28.18 -0.11
CA THR A 126 11.30 29.52 -0.25
C THR A 126 11.69 30.47 0.88
N ARG A 127 12.30 29.95 1.97
CA ARG A 127 12.58 30.67 3.21
C ARG A 127 11.33 31.34 3.82
N LYS A 128 10.13 30.84 3.47
CA LYS A 128 8.84 31.31 4.01
C LYS A 128 8.27 30.26 4.94
N VAL A 129 7.85 30.67 6.11
CA VAL A 129 7.16 29.79 7.07
C VAL A 129 5.68 29.72 6.70
N VAL A 130 5.19 28.51 6.48
CA VAL A 130 3.76 28.28 6.26
C VAL A 130 3.04 28.43 7.61
N SER A 131 1.97 29.22 7.65
CA SER A 131 1.24 29.45 8.88
C SER A 131 0.61 28.14 9.42
N THR A 132 0.58 27.99 10.73
CA THR A 132 -0.02 26.82 11.39
C THR A 132 -1.48 26.62 10.99
N ARG A 133 -2.22 27.72 10.74
CA ARG A 133 -3.60 27.65 10.26
C ARG A 133 -3.70 27.05 8.88
N ALA A 134 -2.82 27.44 7.94
CA ALA A 134 -2.79 26.88 6.59
C ALA A 134 -2.44 25.37 6.63
N LEU A 135 -1.50 24.97 7.47
CA LEU A 135 -1.14 23.57 7.67
C LEU A 135 -2.33 22.74 8.22
N ASN A 136 -3.06 23.30 9.19
CA ASN A 136 -4.22 22.63 9.76
C ASN A 136 -5.36 22.48 8.73
N TYR A 137 -5.65 23.52 7.94
CA TYR A 137 -6.65 23.41 6.87
C TYR A 137 -6.24 22.40 5.80
N LEU A 138 -4.98 22.41 5.40
CA LEU A 138 -4.46 21.47 4.42
C LEU A 138 -4.51 20.04 4.93
N SER A 139 -4.17 19.82 6.21
CA SER A 139 -4.28 18.50 6.85
C SER A 139 -5.73 18.04 6.99
N ALA A 140 -6.64 18.94 7.36
CA ALA A 140 -8.07 18.63 7.44
C ALA A 140 -8.66 18.27 6.07
N ALA A 141 -8.31 19.00 5.03
CA ALA A 141 -8.74 18.72 3.67
C ALA A 141 -8.21 17.36 3.18
N GLY A 142 -6.92 17.09 3.42
CA GLY A 142 -6.31 15.78 3.11
C GLY A 142 -6.97 14.63 3.86
N MET A 143 -7.30 14.84 5.15
CA MET A 143 -8.02 13.84 5.96
C MET A 143 -9.43 13.56 5.44
N LEU A 144 -10.17 14.61 5.05
CA LEU A 144 -11.51 14.45 4.46
C LEU A 144 -11.46 13.72 3.11
N LEU A 145 -10.48 14.04 2.27
CA LEU A 145 -10.26 13.34 1.01
C LEU A 145 -9.95 11.86 1.24
N PHE A 146 -9.05 11.57 2.18
CA PHE A 146 -8.69 10.20 2.55
C PHE A 146 -9.88 9.42 3.12
N LEU A 147 -10.67 10.06 3.98
CA LEU A 147 -11.88 9.46 4.54
C LEU A 147 -12.92 9.16 3.44
N GLY A 148 -13.14 10.11 2.52
CA GLY A 148 -14.04 9.91 1.38
C GLY A 148 -13.60 8.73 0.50
N PHE A 149 -12.31 8.66 0.17
CA PHE A 149 -11.72 7.54 -0.55
C PHE A 149 -11.91 6.21 0.18
N PHE A 150 -11.64 6.20 1.49
CA PHE A 150 -11.82 5.02 2.33
C PHE A 150 -13.29 4.53 2.34
N LEU A 151 -14.26 5.45 2.43
CA LEU A 151 -15.67 5.09 2.41
C LEU A 151 -16.11 4.49 1.06
N VAL A 152 -15.59 4.99 -0.05
CA VAL A 152 -15.87 4.42 -1.38
C VAL A 152 -15.33 3.00 -1.47
N MET A 153 -14.07 2.77 -1.07
CA MET A 153 -13.47 1.44 -1.07
C MET A 153 -14.19 0.48 -0.11
N ALA A 154 -14.56 0.95 1.09
CA ALA A 154 -15.30 0.13 2.05
C ALA A 154 -16.66 -0.29 1.50
N ASN A 155 -17.37 0.62 0.81
CA ASN A 155 -18.63 0.28 0.14
C ASN A 155 -18.43 -0.79 -0.95
N GLN A 156 -17.38 -0.68 -1.76
CA GLN A 156 -17.08 -1.70 -2.78
C GLN A 156 -16.78 -3.06 -2.15
N ASP A 157 -15.98 -3.10 -1.09
CA ASP A 157 -15.65 -4.35 -0.42
C ASP A 157 -16.87 -4.98 0.26
N ILE A 158 -17.76 -4.19 0.84
CA ILE A 158 -19.04 -4.69 1.36
C ILE A 158 -19.87 -5.31 0.22
N GLN A 159 -19.95 -4.67 -0.95
CA GLN A 159 -20.66 -5.22 -2.10
C GLN A 159 -20.05 -6.55 -2.56
N ARG A 160 -18.71 -6.66 -2.59
CA ARG A 160 -18.01 -7.88 -3.00
C ARG A 160 -18.13 -9.01 -1.98
N TYR A 161 -17.73 -8.75 -0.75
CA TYR A 161 -17.55 -9.80 0.25
C TYR A 161 -18.79 -10.12 1.06
N VAL A 162 -19.76 -9.18 1.19
CA VAL A 162 -20.99 -9.38 1.94
C VAL A 162 -22.16 -9.73 1.01
N PHE A 163 -22.28 -9.03 -0.11
CA PHE A 163 -23.40 -9.23 -1.05
C PHE A 163 -23.05 -10.11 -2.26
N GLY A 164 -21.77 -10.50 -2.43
CA GLY A 164 -21.35 -11.36 -3.54
C GLY A 164 -21.39 -10.71 -4.92
N ASN A 165 -21.50 -9.38 -4.98
CA ASN A 165 -21.51 -8.62 -6.23
C ASN A 165 -20.08 -8.37 -6.70
N TRP A 166 -19.59 -9.25 -7.56
CA TRP A 166 -18.25 -9.17 -8.17
C TRP A 166 -18.25 -8.38 -9.49
N GLY A 167 -19.17 -7.42 -9.65
CA GLY A 167 -19.49 -6.67 -10.84
C GLY A 167 -18.40 -6.02 -11.63
#